data_6a7b0c303208724ce6db0450e553d0a0
#
_entry.id   6a7b0c303208724ce6db0450e553d0a0
#
_cell.length_a   1.000
_cell.length_b   1.000
_cell.length_c   1.000
_cell.angle_alpha   90.00
_cell.angle_beta   90.00
_cell.angle_gamma   90.00
#
_symmetry.space_group_name_H-M   'P 1'
#
loop_
_entity.id
_entity.type
_entity.pdbx_description
1 polymer ?
#
loop_
_entity_poly.entity_id
_entity_poly.type
_entity_poly.pdbx_seq_one_letter_code
_entity_poly.pdbx_strand_id
1 'polypeptide(L)'
;KENEALKIELAKQQKELEGKIVSYQATIKSLYGSLEAYDKFALDIDTQIKTMQSQVNAYVKLCASSSKSYLGDNELLTDCANVPYNAGWLKPLNSGTITSTIGTRWGSYHNALDIGGNKEGTNVYAAASGTVSGIIYRYRCGGNMVYINVNVGGKKYTTYYYHLLTVNVKYGQIVTQNTVIGTVGGGKQTQSYDKCSTGAHLHFGVANGYYTGSIKRSNVITPPGFPRRGGCGLKSRTDYYG
;
A
#
# COMPACT_ATOMS: atom_id res chain seq x y z
N LYS A 1 6.64 -15.76 28.16
CA LYS A 1 5.24 -15.56 28.63
C LYS A 1 4.44 -14.66 27.69
N GLU A 2 5.00 -13.53 27.22
CA GLU A 2 4.32 -12.60 26.29
C GLU A 2 4.08 -13.20 24.90
N ASN A 3 5.03 -13.94 24.33
CA ASN A 3 4.85 -14.64 23.06
C ASN A 3 3.73 -15.69 23.10
N GLU A 4 3.46 -16.27 24.25
CA GLU A 4 2.40 -17.25 24.44
C GLU A 4 1.01 -16.58 24.49
N ALA A 5 0.93 -15.42 25.15
CA ALA A 5 -0.29 -14.61 25.20
C ALA A 5 -0.67 -14.08 23.79
N LEU A 6 0.32 -13.66 23.00
CA LEU A 6 0.10 -13.19 21.63
C LEU A 6 -0.37 -14.33 20.71
N LYS A 7 0.19 -15.52 20.84
CA LYS A 7 -0.27 -16.71 20.10
C LYS A 7 -1.72 -17.08 20.44
N ILE A 8 -2.07 -16.99 21.71
CA ILE A 8 -3.44 -17.27 22.19
C ILE A 8 -4.43 -16.24 21.61
N GLU A 9 -4.08 -14.95 21.63
CA GLU A 9 -4.93 -13.91 21.08
C GLU A 9 -5.08 -14.03 19.56
N LEU A 10 -4.00 -14.34 18.85
CA LEU A 10 -4.02 -14.59 17.41
C LEU A 10 -4.89 -15.80 17.05
N ALA A 11 -4.77 -16.90 17.79
CA ALA A 11 -5.61 -18.09 17.60
C ALA A 11 -7.10 -17.80 17.88
N LYS A 12 -7.38 -16.93 18.86
CA LYS A 12 -8.75 -16.47 19.15
C LYS A 12 -9.32 -15.64 18.02
N GLN A 13 -8.56 -14.68 17.50
CA GLN A 13 -8.99 -13.84 16.37
C GLN A 13 -9.18 -14.67 15.09
N GLN A 14 -8.30 -15.65 14.85
CA GLN A 14 -8.43 -16.56 13.72
C GLN A 14 -9.72 -17.38 13.82
N LYS A 15 -10.02 -17.93 15.00
CA LYS A 15 -11.25 -18.68 15.26
C LYS A 15 -12.52 -17.83 15.12
N GLU A 16 -12.46 -16.56 15.55
CA GLU A 16 -13.57 -15.61 15.40
C GLU A 16 -13.79 -15.26 13.91
N LEU A 17 -12.70 -15.07 13.15
CA LEU A 17 -12.76 -14.81 11.72
C LEU A 17 -13.32 -16.01 10.96
N GLU A 18 -12.89 -17.22 11.29
CA GLU A 18 -13.43 -18.48 10.75
C GLU A 18 -14.94 -18.61 11.02
N GLY A 19 -15.38 -18.26 12.23
CA GLY A 19 -16.80 -18.23 12.60
C GLY A 19 -17.62 -17.23 11.79
N LYS A 20 -17.09 -16.04 11.53
CA LYS A 20 -17.73 -15.02 10.67
C LYS A 20 -17.82 -15.49 9.22
N ILE A 21 -16.78 -16.15 8.71
CA ILE A 21 -16.76 -16.71 7.36
C ILE A 21 -17.88 -17.73 7.19
N VAL A 22 -18.00 -18.70 8.12
CA VAL A 22 -19.07 -19.71 8.09
C VAL A 22 -20.46 -19.06 8.13
N SER A 23 -20.63 -18.05 8.96
CA SER A 23 -21.88 -17.30 9.05
C SER A 23 -22.23 -16.56 7.76
N TYR A 24 -21.24 -15.88 7.13
CA TYR A 24 -21.46 -15.23 5.83
C TYR A 24 -21.76 -16.24 4.72
N GLN A 25 -21.07 -17.37 4.69
CA GLN A 25 -21.35 -18.44 3.72
C GLN A 25 -22.78 -18.99 3.85
N ALA A 26 -23.28 -19.17 5.08
CA ALA A 26 -24.64 -19.61 5.33
C ALA A 26 -25.69 -18.56 4.89
N THR A 27 -25.42 -17.29 5.14
CA THR A 27 -26.29 -16.18 4.74
C THR A 27 -26.36 -16.04 3.21
N ILE A 28 -25.22 -16.16 2.55
CA ILE A 28 -25.10 -16.12 1.08
C ILE A 28 -25.86 -17.28 0.44
N LYS A 29 -25.71 -18.50 0.98
CA LYS A 29 -26.44 -19.69 0.52
C LYS A 29 -27.97 -19.50 0.62
N SER A 30 -28.42 -18.83 1.65
CA SER A 30 -29.84 -18.47 1.85
C SER A 30 -30.34 -17.43 0.83
N LEU A 31 -29.49 -16.49 0.41
CA LEU A 31 -29.88 -15.37 -0.46
C LEU A 31 -29.86 -15.69 -1.96
N TYR A 32 -28.98 -16.57 -2.40
CA TYR A 32 -28.70 -16.75 -3.84
C TYR A 32 -29.26 -18.03 -4.46
N GLY A 33 -29.98 -18.89 -3.77
CA GLY A 33 -30.84 -19.98 -4.27
C GLY A 33 -30.41 -20.81 -5.50
N SER A 34 -29.35 -20.48 -6.21
CA SER A 34 -28.85 -21.21 -7.36
C SER A 34 -27.39 -21.66 -7.16
N LEU A 35 -27.13 -22.93 -7.44
CA LEU A 35 -25.84 -23.60 -7.20
C LEU A 35 -24.65 -22.93 -7.94
N GLU A 36 -24.88 -22.49 -9.14
CA GLU A 36 -23.83 -21.99 -10.04
C GLU A 36 -23.32 -20.58 -9.67
N ALA A 37 -24.19 -19.68 -9.24
CA ALA A 37 -23.83 -18.37 -8.71
C ALA A 37 -23.14 -18.47 -7.35
N TYR A 38 -23.54 -19.46 -6.54
CA TYR A 38 -22.94 -19.78 -5.27
C TYR A 38 -21.52 -20.30 -5.40
N ASP A 39 -21.28 -21.24 -6.31
CA ASP A 39 -19.96 -21.83 -6.53
C ASP A 39 -18.95 -20.80 -7.02
N LYS A 40 -19.36 -19.91 -7.91
CA LYS A 40 -18.52 -18.81 -8.40
C LYS A 40 -18.19 -17.81 -7.30
N PHE A 41 -19.16 -17.48 -6.46
CA PHE A 41 -18.98 -16.55 -5.34
C PHE A 41 -18.18 -17.20 -4.20
N ALA A 42 -18.40 -18.48 -3.91
CA ALA A 42 -17.62 -19.24 -2.95
C ALA A 42 -16.15 -19.35 -3.35
N LEU A 43 -15.86 -19.53 -4.64
CA LEU A 43 -14.50 -19.56 -5.18
C LEU A 43 -13.79 -18.18 -5.03
N ASP A 44 -14.52 -17.07 -5.23
CA ASP A 44 -13.98 -15.72 -5.04
C ASP A 44 -13.68 -15.44 -3.55
N ILE A 45 -14.58 -15.83 -2.65
CA ILE A 45 -14.37 -15.73 -1.21
C ILE A 45 -13.21 -16.62 -0.75
N ASP A 46 -13.11 -17.84 -1.23
CA ASP A 46 -12.03 -18.77 -0.89
C ASP A 46 -10.67 -18.22 -1.35
N THR A 47 -10.63 -17.58 -2.51
CA THR A 47 -9.46 -16.89 -3.03
C THR A 47 -9.09 -15.68 -2.16
N GLN A 48 -10.07 -14.88 -1.72
CA GLN A 48 -9.85 -13.77 -0.82
C GLN A 48 -9.36 -14.24 0.56
N ILE A 49 -9.93 -15.33 1.10
CA ILE A 49 -9.49 -15.94 2.37
C ILE A 49 -8.04 -16.42 2.27
N LYS A 50 -7.68 -17.15 1.22
CA LYS A 50 -6.29 -17.62 1.00
C LYS A 50 -5.32 -16.46 0.89
N THR A 51 -5.74 -15.39 0.23
CA THR A 51 -4.95 -14.15 0.12
C THR A 51 -4.76 -13.49 1.48
N MET A 52 -5.83 -13.36 2.27
CA MET A 52 -5.75 -12.81 3.64
C MET A 52 -4.90 -13.70 4.56
N GLN A 53 -5.06 -15.02 4.51
CA GLN A 53 -4.23 -15.96 5.29
C GLN A 53 -2.75 -15.86 4.93
N SER A 54 -2.43 -15.74 3.64
CA SER A 54 -1.05 -15.50 3.17
C SER A 54 -0.49 -14.17 3.71
N GLN A 55 -1.31 -13.13 3.72
CA GLN A 55 -0.93 -11.82 4.26
C GLN A 55 -0.73 -11.87 5.78
N VAL A 56 -1.62 -12.54 6.52
CA VAL A 56 -1.49 -12.76 7.98
C VAL A 56 -0.22 -13.57 8.29
N ASN A 57 0.05 -14.63 7.55
CA ASN A 57 1.26 -15.44 7.76
C ASN A 57 2.55 -14.65 7.46
N ALA A 58 2.57 -13.85 6.40
CA ALA A 58 3.68 -12.94 6.11
C ALA A 58 3.88 -11.90 7.22
N TYR A 59 2.79 -11.40 7.75
CA TYR A 59 2.74 -10.47 8.86
C TYR A 59 3.27 -11.07 10.18
N VAL A 60 2.78 -12.26 10.55
CA VAL A 60 3.26 -12.99 11.75
C VAL A 60 4.77 -13.24 11.65
N LYS A 61 5.26 -13.60 10.47
CA LYS A 61 6.69 -13.80 10.21
C LYS A 61 7.50 -12.52 10.35
N LEU A 62 6.97 -11.39 9.89
CA LEU A 62 7.60 -10.07 10.04
C LEU A 62 7.61 -9.62 11.52
N CYS A 63 6.50 -9.76 12.23
CA CYS A 63 6.44 -9.45 13.66
C CYS A 63 7.35 -10.36 14.50
N ALA A 64 7.43 -11.65 14.19
CA ALA A 64 8.33 -12.58 14.88
C ALA A 64 9.82 -12.29 14.64
N SER A 65 10.18 -11.77 13.45
CA SER A 65 11.57 -11.38 13.16
C SER A 65 11.97 -10.04 13.76
N SER A 66 11.01 -9.14 14.00
CA SER A 66 11.25 -7.82 14.59
C SER A 66 11.21 -7.82 16.13
N SER A 67 10.68 -8.87 16.75
CA SER A 67 10.41 -8.92 18.20
C SER A 67 11.66 -8.94 19.10
N LYS A 68 12.86 -9.09 18.56
CA LYS A 68 14.09 -9.10 19.39
C LYS A 68 14.62 -7.73 19.79
N SER A 69 14.13 -6.63 19.22
CA SER A 69 14.74 -5.30 19.41
C SER A 69 13.85 -4.23 20.03
N TYR A 70 12.52 -4.44 20.16
CA TYR A 70 11.59 -3.37 20.48
C TYR A 70 10.47 -3.73 21.47
N LEU A 71 10.68 -4.69 22.35
CA LEU A 71 9.71 -5.01 23.39
C LEU A 71 9.81 -4.03 24.57
N GLY A 72 9.46 -2.79 24.32
CA GLY A 72 9.00 -1.85 25.30
C GLY A 72 7.61 -1.39 24.87
N ASP A 73 6.61 -1.92 25.56
CA ASP A 73 5.27 -1.38 25.66
C ASP A 73 4.25 -1.60 24.50
N ASN A 74 3.00 -1.63 24.90
CA ASN A 74 1.75 -1.88 24.15
C ASN A 74 1.60 -1.17 22.78
N GLU A 75 2.37 -0.15 22.50
CA GLU A 75 2.33 0.62 21.25
C GLU A 75 2.83 -0.18 20.04
N LEU A 76 3.81 -1.05 20.25
CA LEU A 76 4.39 -1.87 19.18
C LEU A 76 3.45 -2.99 18.74
N LEU A 77 2.71 -3.58 19.67
CA LEU A 77 1.71 -4.61 19.38
C LEU A 77 0.55 -4.04 18.55
N THR A 78 0.14 -2.80 18.84
CA THR A 78 -0.90 -2.11 18.11
C THR A 78 -0.43 -1.75 16.69
N ASP A 79 0.82 -1.30 16.54
CA ASP A 79 1.40 -0.99 15.23
C ASP A 79 1.64 -2.26 14.40
N CYS A 80 2.11 -3.33 15.01
CA CYS A 80 2.20 -4.63 14.35
C CYS A 80 0.84 -5.20 13.97
N ALA A 81 -0.22 -4.91 14.70
CA ALA A 81 -1.57 -5.34 14.35
C ALA A 81 -2.17 -4.61 13.14
N ASN A 82 -1.70 -3.39 12.83
CA ASN A 82 -2.28 -2.53 11.80
C ASN A 82 -1.33 -2.17 10.66
N VAL A 83 -0.02 -2.12 10.92
CA VAL A 83 0.99 -1.68 9.97
C VAL A 83 2.25 -2.53 10.09
N PRO A 84 2.53 -3.41 9.12
CA PRO A 84 3.74 -4.23 9.12
C PRO A 84 5.02 -3.40 9.26
N TYR A 85 5.96 -3.87 10.06
CA TYR A 85 7.27 -3.26 10.21
C TYR A 85 8.14 -3.54 8.97
N ASN A 86 8.91 -2.53 8.57
CA ASN A 86 9.88 -2.62 7.48
C ASN A 86 11.25 -2.16 7.95
N ALA A 87 12.29 -2.90 7.59
CA ALA A 87 13.68 -2.50 7.84
C ALA A 87 14.12 -1.34 6.94
N GLY A 88 13.53 -1.19 5.76
CA GLY A 88 13.89 -0.17 4.78
C GLY A 88 12.83 0.00 3.69
N TRP A 89 13.19 0.79 2.69
CA TRP A 89 12.34 1.16 1.58
C TRP A 89 12.70 0.42 0.29
N LEU A 90 11.71 0.09 -0.54
CA LEU A 90 11.92 -0.33 -1.92
C LEU A 90 11.32 0.69 -2.89
N LYS A 91 11.93 0.84 -4.05
CA LYS A 91 11.39 1.71 -5.09
C LYS A 91 10.05 1.17 -5.60
N PRO A 92 9.07 2.04 -5.86
CA PRO A 92 7.74 1.61 -6.29
C PRO A 92 7.71 1.09 -7.74
N LEU A 93 8.75 1.32 -8.51
CA LEU A 93 8.90 0.90 -9.91
C LEU A 93 10.23 0.19 -10.12
N ASN A 94 10.28 -0.76 -11.06
CA ASN A 94 11.50 -1.47 -11.41
C ASN A 94 12.48 -0.61 -12.22
N SER A 95 11.97 0.41 -12.91
CA SER A 95 12.73 1.33 -13.76
C SER A 95 12.08 2.70 -13.79
N GLY A 96 12.71 3.63 -14.43
CA GLY A 96 12.20 4.98 -14.64
C GLY A 96 13.22 6.07 -14.37
N THR A 97 12.84 7.30 -14.59
CA THR A 97 13.65 8.50 -14.37
C THR A 97 12.87 9.50 -13.55
N ILE A 98 13.49 10.16 -12.58
CA ILE A 98 12.87 11.26 -11.85
C ILE A 98 12.74 12.46 -12.81
N THR A 99 11.53 12.72 -13.24
CA THR A 99 11.21 13.83 -14.15
C THR A 99 10.87 15.12 -13.42
N SER A 100 10.47 15.01 -12.14
CA SER A 100 10.21 16.17 -11.28
C SER A 100 10.44 15.82 -9.82
N THR A 101 10.96 16.78 -9.07
CA THR A 101 11.24 16.66 -7.63
C THR A 101 10.25 17.46 -6.79
N ILE A 102 10.25 17.18 -5.47
CA ILE A 102 9.48 17.95 -4.49
C ILE A 102 9.95 19.41 -4.47
N GLY A 103 9.02 20.34 -4.44
CA GLY A 103 9.30 21.76 -4.33
C GLY A 103 8.30 22.66 -5.03
N THR A 104 8.49 23.95 -4.92
CA THR A 104 7.65 24.94 -5.62
C THR A 104 8.05 24.99 -7.10
N ARG A 105 7.06 24.86 -7.98
CA ARG A 105 7.18 24.97 -9.43
C ARG A 105 5.94 25.65 -10.00
N TRP A 106 6.10 26.54 -10.98
CA TRP A 106 4.99 27.22 -11.68
C TRP A 106 3.91 27.78 -10.74
N GLY A 107 4.33 28.36 -9.62
CA GLY A 107 3.42 28.96 -8.64
C GLY A 107 2.69 28.00 -7.71
N SER A 108 2.90 26.67 -7.84
CA SER A 108 2.32 25.65 -6.98
C SER A 108 3.38 24.75 -6.34
N TYR A 109 3.01 24.09 -5.23
CA TYR A 109 3.89 23.17 -4.53
C TYR A 109 3.66 21.75 -5.02
N HIS A 110 4.72 21.14 -5.54
CA HIS A 110 4.76 19.72 -5.92
C HIS A 110 5.20 18.89 -4.71
N ASN A 111 4.32 18.03 -4.23
CA ASN A 111 4.49 17.32 -2.97
C ASN A 111 5.05 15.90 -3.11
N ALA A 112 5.55 15.52 -4.28
CA ALA A 112 6.05 14.17 -4.55
C ALA A 112 7.20 14.18 -5.55
N LEU A 113 7.68 13.00 -5.91
CA LEU A 113 8.54 12.76 -7.06
C LEU A 113 7.67 12.30 -8.23
N ASP A 114 7.88 12.85 -9.41
CA ASP A 114 7.33 12.28 -10.65
C ASP A 114 8.37 11.33 -11.25
N ILE A 115 7.97 10.09 -11.49
CA ILE A 115 8.80 9.03 -12.06
C ILE A 115 8.22 8.69 -13.44
N GLY A 116 8.89 9.19 -14.49
CA GLY A 116 8.55 8.96 -15.88
C GLY A 116 9.38 7.86 -16.53
N GLY A 117 9.21 7.70 -17.86
CA GLY A 117 9.94 6.71 -18.66
C GLY A 117 9.33 5.31 -18.66
N ASN A 118 8.22 5.11 -17.95
CA ASN A 118 7.45 3.86 -17.97
C ASN A 118 6.20 4.02 -18.82
N LYS A 119 5.79 2.94 -19.48
CA LYS A 119 4.51 2.88 -20.21
C LYS A 119 3.35 2.79 -19.23
N GLU A 120 2.18 3.25 -19.64
CA GLU A 120 0.93 2.94 -18.95
C GLU A 120 0.76 1.41 -18.83
N GLY A 121 0.20 0.97 -17.71
CA GLY A 121 0.07 -0.45 -17.39
C GLY A 121 1.31 -1.07 -16.72
N THR A 122 2.44 -0.35 -16.59
CA THR A 122 3.59 -0.83 -15.82
C THR A 122 3.22 -1.00 -14.34
N ASN A 123 3.55 -2.15 -13.74
CA ASN A 123 3.24 -2.44 -12.35
C ASN A 123 3.86 -1.43 -11.38
N VAL A 124 3.03 -0.94 -10.47
CA VAL A 124 3.42 -0.12 -9.32
C VAL A 124 3.32 -0.94 -8.06
N TYR A 125 4.38 -0.96 -7.28
CA TYR A 125 4.47 -1.74 -6.05
C TYR A 125 4.43 -0.85 -4.82
N ALA A 126 4.03 -1.41 -3.68
CA ALA A 126 4.19 -0.74 -2.40
C ALA A 126 5.70 -0.53 -2.10
N ALA A 127 6.07 0.69 -1.72
CA ALA A 127 7.46 1.02 -1.37
C ALA A 127 7.86 0.47 0.01
N ALA A 128 6.88 0.22 0.85
CA ALA A 128 7.02 -0.45 2.15
C ALA A 128 5.77 -1.28 2.42
N SER A 129 5.90 -2.32 3.24
CA SER A 129 4.74 -3.09 3.70
C SER A 129 3.89 -2.23 4.64
N GLY A 130 2.58 -2.34 4.54
CA GLY A 130 1.68 -1.50 5.32
C GLY A 130 0.21 -1.81 5.11
N THR A 131 -0.65 -0.90 5.51
CA THR A 131 -2.10 -1.00 5.38
C THR A 131 -2.62 0.10 4.46
N VAL A 132 -3.43 -0.27 3.48
CA VAL A 132 -4.09 0.69 2.58
C VAL A 132 -5.05 1.55 3.38
N SER A 133 -4.74 2.83 3.51
CA SER A 133 -5.45 3.79 4.37
C SER A 133 -6.30 4.80 3.60
N GLY A 134 -6.24 4.77 2.27
CA GLY A 134 -7.07 5.62 1.42
C GLY A 134 -6.98 5.21 -0.04
N ILE A 135 -8.11 5.30 -0.73
CA ILE A 135 -8.19 5.13 -2.18
C ILE A 135 -9.13 6.22 -2.69
N ILE A 136 -8.70 6.94 -3.73
CA ILE A 136 -9.52 7.94 -4.41
C ILE A 136 -9.51 7.62 -5.89
N TYR A 137 -10.70 7.59 -6.50
CA TYR A 137 -10.84 7.28 -7.91
C TYR A 137 -11.18 8.53 -8.72
N ARG A 138 -10.60 8.61 -9.91
CA ARG A 138 -10.92 9.61 -10.95
C ARG A 138 -10.87 11.06 -10.45
N TYR A 139 -9.94 11.36 -9.57
CA TYR A 139 -9.76 12.73 -9.08
C TYR A 139 -9.14 13.62 -10.17
N ARG A 140 -9.63 14.87 -10.27
CA ARG A 140 -9.26 15.81 -11.32
C ARG A 140 -7.75 16.10 -11.41
N CYS A 141 -7.06 16.12 -10.27
CA CYS A 141 -5.61 16.31 -10.19
C CYS A 141 -4.98 15.19 -9.35
N GLY A 142 -4.68 14.07 -9.99
CA GLY A 142 -4.10 12.90 -9.33
C GLY A 142 -4.63 11.58 -9.84
N GLY A 143 -5.68 11.61 -10.65
CA GLY A 143 -6.22 10.39 -11.27
C GLY A 143 -6.77 9.41 -10.23
N ASN A 144 -6.38 8.15 -10.31
CA ASN A 144 -6.60 7.20 -9.24
C ASN A 144 -5.43 7.26 -8.28
N MET A 145 -5.74 7.29 -6.98
CA MET A 145 -4.76 7.50 -5.92
C MET A 145 -4.88 6.42 -4.84
N VAL A 146 -3.74 5.94 -4.35
CA VAL A 146 -3.65 5.00 -3.23
C VAL A 146 -2.75 5.60 -2.16
N TYR A 147 -3.17 5.46 -0.90
CA TYR A 147 -2.43 5.84 0.30
C TYR A 147 -2.20 4.61 1.16
N ILE A 148 -0.97 4.43 1.65
CA ILE A 148 -0.61 3.28 2.48
C ILE A 148 0.08 3.79 3.74
N ASN A 149 -0.45 3.45 4.90
CA ASN A 149 0.20 3.67 6.18
C ASN A 149 1.27 2.60 6.38
N VAL A 150 2.48 3.03 6.67
CA VAL A 150 3.66 2.16 6.80
C VAL A 150 4.43 2.50 8.07
N ASN A 151 5.10 1.50 8.63
CA ASN A 151 6.09 1.68 9.69
C ASN A 151 7.46 1.25 9.16
N VAL A 152 8.41 2.17 9.11
CA VAL A 152 9.77 1.91 8.62
C VAL A 152 10.77 2.40 9.65
N GLY A 153 11.60 1.49 10.16
CA GLY A 153 12.57 1.80 11.21
C GLY A 153 11.90 2.31 12.50
N GLY A 154 10.71 1.82 12.85
CA GLY A 154 9.95 2.26 14.03
C GLY A 154 9.23 3.61 13.88
N LYS A 155 9.28 4.24 12.69
CA LYS A 155 8.64 5.52 12.43
C LYS A 155 7.43 5.37 11.53
N LYS A 156 6.37 6.14 11.83
CA LYS A 156 5.10 6.14 11.10
C LYS A 156 5.18 7.07 9.89
N TYR A 157 4.76 6.55 8.73
CA TYR A 157 4.71 7.31 7.48
C TYR A 157 3.46 6.95 6.69
N THR A 158 3.15 7.80 5.71
CA THR A 158 2.22 7.49 4.62
C THR A 158 2.98 7.52 3.31
N THR A 159 2.89 6.45 2.54
CA THR A 159 3.27 6.48 1.11
C THR A 159 2.03 6.74 0.27
N TYR A 160 2.17 7.52 -0.80
CA TYR A 160 1.06 7.82 -1.68
C TYR A 160 1.48 7.79 -3.15
N TYR A 161 0.53 7.31 -3.96
CA TYR A 161 0.73 6.94 -5.36
C TYR A 161 -0.41 7.51 -6.17
N TYR A 162 -0.11 8.43 -7.09
CA TYR A 162 -1.13 9.08 -7.92
C TYR A 162 -0.92 8.74 -9.39
N HIS A 163 -1.89 9.13 -10.19
CA HIS A 163 -1.95 8.88 -11.62
C HIS A 163 -1.97 7.38 -11.96
N LEU A 164 -2.53 6.55 -11.08
CA LEU A 164 -2.65 5.12 -11.35
C LEU A 164 -3.70 4.85 -12.43
N LEU A 165 -3.38 4.01 -13.41
CA LEU A 165 -4.34 3.53 -14.42
C LEU A 165 -5.32 2.54 -13.77
N THR A 166 -4.80 1.56 -13.05
CA THR A 166 -5.58 0.60 -12.26
C THR A 166 -5.25 0.72 -10.79
N VAL A 167 -6.21 0.34 -9.93
CA VAL A 167 -6.01 0.14 -8.50
C VAL A 167 -6.28 -1.32 -8.21
N ASN A 168 -5.29 -2.05 -7.71
CA ASN A 168 -5.32 -3.50 -7.52
C ASN A 168 -5.43 -3.89 -6.03
N VAL A 169 -5.74 -2.92 -5.18
CA VAL A 169 -5.85 -3.11 -3.72
C VAL A 169 -7.16 -2.52 -3.21
N LYS A 170 -7.55 -2.92 -1.99
CA LYS A 170 -8.77 -2.44 -1.32
C LYS A 170 -8.39 -1.65 -0.07
N TYR A 171 -9.27 -0.74 0.36
CA TYR A 171 -9.13 -0.06 1.65
C TYR A 171 -9.03 -1.07 2.80
N GLY A 172 -8.12 -0.84 3.74
CA GLY A 172 -7.84 -1.74 4.86
C GLY A 172 -6.98 -2.96 4.50
N GLN A 173 -6.67 -3.19 3.23
CA GLN A 173 -5.81 -4.31 2.82
C GLN A 173 -4.39 -4.14 3.36
N ILE A 174 -3.86 -5.22 3.95
CA ILE A 174 -2.44 -5.32 4.28
C ILE A 174 -1.67 -5.66 2.99
N VAL A 175 -0.64 -4.89 2.72
CA VAL A 175 0.23 -5.06 1.55
C VAL A 175 1.67 -5.26 1.97
N THR A 176 2.41 -6.02 1.19
CA THR A 176 3.86 -6.16 1.32
C THR A 176 4.56 -5.36 0.21
N GLN A 177 5.86 -5.16 0.34
CA GLN A 177 6.68 -4.51 -0.67
C GLN A 177 6.63 -5.19 -2.06
N ASN A 178 6.17 -6.44 -2.14
CA ASN A 178 5.99 -7.17 -3.40
C ASN A 178 4.57 -7.07 -3.98
N THR A 179 3.66 -6.43 -3.25
CA THR A 179 2.28 -6.28 -3.71
C THR A 179 2.20 -5.26 -4.84
N VAL A 180 1.62 -5.66 -5.98
CA VAL A 180 1.25 -4.74 -7.06
C VAL A 180 -0.01 -3.99 -6.64
N ILE A 181 0.15 -2.70 -6.30
CA ILE A 181 -0.94 -1.86 -5.80
C ILE A 181 -1.77 -1.23 -6.92
N GLY A 182 -1.24 -1.22 -8.12
CA GLY A 182 -1.86 -0.67 -9.31
C GLY A 182 -0.88 -0.64 -10.46
N THR A 183 -1.20 0.12 -11.49
CA THR A 183 -0.33 0.30 -12.65
C THR A 183 -0.16 1.77 -12.99
N VAL A 184 0.95 2.13 -13.62
CA VAL A 184 1.24 3.49 -14.11
C VAL A 184 0.14 3.95 -15.07
N GLY A 185 -0.32 5.16 -14.90
CA GLY A 185 -1.29 5.83 -15.76
C GLY A 185 -0.88 7.28 -16.02
N GLY A 186 -1.86 8.18 -16.09
CA GLY A 186 -1.67 9.61 -16.35
C GLY A 186 -1.65 9.98 -17.84
N GLY A 187 -1.85 9.02 -18.73
CA GLY A 187 -2.00 9.29 -20.16
C GLY A 187 -3.29 10.07 -20.49
N LYS A 188 -3.18 11.08 -21.33
CA LYS A 188 -4.32 11.95 -21.68
C LYS A 188 -5.45 11.22 -22.41
N GLN A 189 -5.13 10.18 -23.15
CA GLN A 189 -6.12 9.40 -23.90
C GLN A 189 -6.88 8.43 -22.99
N THR A 190 -6.21 7.84 -22.04
CA THR A 190 -6.76 6.83 -21.12
C THR A 190 -7.43 7.45 -19.89
N GLN A 191 -6.89 8.58 -19.41
CA GLN A 191 -7.34 9.27 -18.21
C GLN A 191 -7.60 10.77 -18.46
N SER A 192 -8.44 11.08 -19.43
CA SER A 192 -8.78 12.47 -19.81
C SER A 192 -9.37 13.31 -18.67
N TYR A 193 -9.88 12.67 -17.63
CA TYR A 193 -10.37 13.32 -16.41
C TYR A 193 -9.24 13.86 -15.51
N ASP A 194 -8.02 13.32 -15.61
CA ASP A 194 -6.86 13.78 -14.85
C ASP A 194 -6.22 14.99 -15.54
N LYS A 195 -6.63 16.18 -15.10
CA LYS A 195 -6.22 17.44 -15.74
C LYS A 195 -4.81 17.91 -15.37
N CYS A 196 -4.20 17.26 -14.37
CA CYS A 196 -2.87 17.67 -13.87
C CYS A 196 -1.75 16.73 -14.35
N SER A 197 -2.08 15.65 -15.03
CA SER A 197 -1.09 14.81 -15.70
C SER A 197 -0.83 15.29 -17.13
N THR A 198 0.42 15.24 -17.54
CA THR A 198 0.85 15.57 -18.93
C THR A 198 1.19 14.32 -19.74
N GLY A 199 1.25 13.16 -19.15
CA GLY A 199 1.59 11.88 -19.77
C GLY A 199 1.85 10.79 -18.76
N ALA A 200 2.19 9.60 -19.23
CA ALA A 200 2.40 8.43 -18.37
C ALA A 200 3.55 8.65 -17.37
N HIS A 201 3.22 8.65 -16.09
CA HIS A 201 4.19 8.73 -14.99
C HIS A 201 3.55 8.27 -13.66
N LEU A 202 4.37 7.97 -12.68
CA LEU A 202 3.98 7.77 -11.30
C LEU A 202 4.33 9.01 -10.49
N HIS A 203 3.37 9.62 -9.83
CA HIS A 203 3.57 10.63 -8.80
C HIS A 203 3.65 9.90 -7.46
N PHE A 204 4.86 9.80 -6.90
CA PHE A 204 5.15 9.05 -5.67
C PHE A 204 5.67 9.95 -4.56
N GLY A 205 5.02 9.89 -3.41
CA GLY A 205 5.42 10.67 -2.26
C GLY A 205 5.42 9.91 -0.95
N VAL A 206 6.12 10.49 0.02
CA VAL A 206 6.18 10.03 1.42
C VAL A 206 5.91 11.20 2.33
N ALA A 207 5.10 10.97 3.35
CA ALA A 207 4.80 11.96 4.39
C ALA A 207 4.98 11.35 5.79
N ASN A 208 5.44 12.15 6.74
CA ASN A 208 5.49 11.78 8.14
C ASN A 208 4.06 11.61 8.70
N GLY A 209 3.88 10.59 9.53
CA GLY A 209 2.60 10.26 10.15
C GLY A 209 1.67 9.42 9.26
N TYR A 210 0.58 8.97 9.84
CA TYR A 210 -0.43 8.20 9.14
C TYR A 210 -1.45 9.08 8.44
N TYR A 211 -2.00 8.60 7.34
CA TYR A 211 -3.00 9.28 6.53
C TYR A 211 -4.31 9.47 7.31
N THR A 212 -4.78 10.70 7.35
CA THR A 212 -6.00 11.12 8.05
C THR A 212 -6.98 11.89 7.12
N GLY A 213 -6.94 11.56 5.81
CA GLY A 213 -7.81 12.19 4.81
C GLY A 213 -7.10 13.22 3.92
N SER A 214 -5.93 13.72 4.32
CA SER A 214 -5.13 14.64 3.50
C SER A 214 -3.63 14.53 3.80
N ILE A 215 -2.79 14.94 2.84
CA ILE A 215 -1.34 15.09 3.04
C ILE A 215 -1.02 16.57 3.26
N LYS A 216 -0.59 16.91 4.47
CA LYS A 216 -0.14 18.28 4.79
C LYS A 216 1.26 18.52 4.19
N ARG A 217 1.47 19.69 3.59
CA ARG A 217 2.77 20.08 3.01
C ARG A 217 3.92 19.97 4.03
N SER A 218 3.70 20.33 5.28
CA SER A 218 4.70 20.24 6.36
C SER A 218 5.17 18.80 6.66
N ASN A 219 4.37 17.81 6.32
CA ASN A 219 4.68 16.40 6.58
C ASN A 219 5.39 15.73 5.40
N VAL A 220 5.39 16.36 4.21
CA VAL A 220 6.03 15.79 3.02
C VAL A 220 7.53 15.76 3.20
N ILE A 221 8.12 14.59 2.94
CA ILE A 221 9.56 14.39 2.98
C ILE A 221 10.07 13.89 1.63
N THR A 222 11.33 14.14 1.34
CA THR A 222 12.00 13.45 0.21
C THR A 222 12.06 11.96 0.55
N PRO A 223 11.52 11.08 -0.30
CA PRO A 223 11.62 9.64 -0.06
C PRO A 223 13.08 9.25 0.14
N PRO A 224 13.40 8.47 1.18
CA PRO A 224 14.77 8.03 1.45
C PRO A 224 15.38 7.33 0.23
N GLY A 225 16.66 7.56 -0.05
CA GLY A 225 17.36 6.99 -1.20
C GLY A 225 17.00 7.61 -2.56
N PHE A 226 16.11 8.58 -2.62
CA PHE A 226 15.83 9.35 -3.83
C PHE A 226 16.59 10.69 -3.82
N PRO A 227 17.08 11.17 -4.96
CA PRO A 227 17.79 12.43 -5.05
C PRO A 227 16.84 13.62 -4.78
N ARG A 228 17.38 14.65 -4.16
CA ARG A 228 16.65 15.91 -3.92
C ARG A 228 16.53 16.79 -5.17
N ARG A 229 17.44 16.65 -6.15
CA ARG A 229 17.43 17.35 -7.44
C ARG A 229 18.16 16.56 -8.51
N GLY A 230 17.73 16.68 -9.79
CA GLY A 230 18.44 16.20 -10.97
C GLY A 230 18.68 14.71 -10.94
N GLY A 231 17.60 13.94 -10.94
CA GLY A 231 17.69 12.54 -10.65
C GLY A 231 18.25 11.69 -11.75
N CYS A 232 19.20 10.86 -11.43
CA CYS A 232 19.55 9.69 -12.22
C CYS A 232 18.39 8.69 -12.23
N GLY A 233 18.39 7.79 -13.20
CA GLY A 233 17.42 6.70 -13.30
C GLY A 233 17.34 5.88 -12.02
N LEU A 234 16.19 5.26 -11.80
CA LEU A 234 16.03 4.31 -10.70
C LEU A 234 16.94 3.11 -10.95
N LYS A 235 17.72 2.74 -9.94
CA LYS A 235 18.38 1.45 -9.88
C LYS A 235 17.34 0.34 -9.67
N SER A 236 17.80 -0.90 -9.61
CA SER A 236 16.91 -2.04 -9.37
C SER A 236 15.98 -1.81 -8.17
N ARG A 237 14.76 -2.31 -8.28
CA ARG A 237 13.79 -2.28 -7.18
C ARG A 237 14.25 -3.07 -5.95
N THR A 238 15.09 -4.09 -6.14
CA THR A 238 15.62 -4.94 -5.07
C THR A 238 16.67 -4.25 -4.19
N ASP A 239 17.18 -3.09 -4.62
CA ASP A 239 18.11 -2.32 -3.81
C ASP A 239 17.37 -1.65 -2.67
N TYR A 240 17.64 -2.04 -1.43
CA TYR A 240 17.19 -1.32 -0.25
C TYR A 240 17.91 0.03 -0.17
N TYR A 241 17.16 1.05 0.25
CA TYR A 241 17.72 2.35 0.59
C TYR A 241 17.18 2.79 1.95
N GLY A 242 18.10 3.09 2.83
CA GLY A 242 17.84 3.51 4.21
C GLY A 242 17.80 5.01 4.36
#